data_8d8637afd5019ed1c431fc9f0cc7a0e6
#
_entry.id   8d8637afd5019ed1c431fc9f0cc7a0e6
#
_cell.length_a   1.000
_cell.length_b   1.000
_cell.length_c   1.000
_cell.angle_alpha   90.00
_cell.angle_beta   90.00
_cell.angle_gamma   90.00
#
_symmetry.space_group_name_H-M   'P 1'
#
loop_
_entity.id
_entity.type
_entity.pdbx_description
1 polymer ?
#
loop_
_entity_poly.entity_id
_entity_poly.type
_entity_poly.pdbx_seq_one_letter_code
_entity_poly.pdbx_strand_id
1 'polypeptide(L)'
;MRRFWPLILFVVIFIVAVLGIKFQPTNNEIQRSAPQKIISLAPSITETIFALGLGNKVIAVTDYCDFPSQVLNLPKVGGFINPNLEAIVALQPDLVILLANQQQTIDQLQQLNIPVLSVYTTTLADIKQTIDSIGQRTQHQQQSQQLLTTINQKIMWIEQQVSGLTRPRVMITMGHSIGSEHMKNVFIAGQNDFYNDLITLAGGNNAYQDSQINVPSLSIEGILQLNPQVIIDIFPEANDHHANLNQVLKQWHALKYIDAVQYNRIHIIEQDYATTPGPRVFLLLEQFARLIHPELDWDSLTP
;
A
#
# COMPACT_ATOMS: atom_id res chain seq x y z
N MET A 1 -10.82 -22.32 76.42
CA MET A 1 -10.86 -21.72 75.05
C MET A 1 -9.48 -21.55 74.41
N ARG A 2 -8.45 -22.29 74.79
CA ARG A 2 -7.05 -22.12 74.28
C ARG A 2 -6.57 -23.26 73.30
N ARG A 3 -7.45 -24.24 73.00
CA ARG A 3 -7.02 -25.47 72.34
C ARG A 3 -7.26 -25.56 70.80
N PHE A 4 -7.95 -24.56 70.20
CA PHE A 4 -8.29 -24.54 68.80
C PHE A 4 -7.50 -23.53 67.95
N TRP A 5 -6.64 -22.71 68.57
CA TRP A 5 -5.85 -21.71 67.86
C TRP A 5 -4.88 -22.29 66.81
N PRO A 6 -4.15 -23.42 67.06
CA PRO A 6 -3.26 -23.94 66.02
C PRO A 6 -4.01 -24.48 64.80
N LEU A 7 -5.26 -24.97 64.98
CA LEU A 7 -6.09 -25.45 63.86
C LEU A 7 -6.57 -24.28 62.96
N ILE A 8 -6.91 -23.16 63.54
CA ILE A 8 -7.32 -21.94 62.84
C ILE A 8 -6.13 -21.37 62.07
N LEU A 9 -4.93 -21.36 62.68
CA LEU A 9 -3.72 -20.92 61.99
C LEU A 9 -3.35 -21.79 60.77
N PHE A 10 -3.53 -23.12 60.90
CA PHE A 10 -3.28 -24.05 59.78
C PHE A 10 -4.28 -23.86 58.63
N VAL A 11 -5.57 -23.62 58.92
CA VAL A 11 -6.58 -23.36 57.92
C VAL A 11 -6.34 -22.02 57.21
N VAL A 12 -5.91 -20.96 57.94
CA VAL A 12 -5.59 -19.67 57.32
C VAL A 12 -4.34 -19.76 56.44
N ILE A 13 -3.30 -20.49 56.87
CA ILE A 13 -2.09 -20.71 56.06
C ILE A 13 -2.44 -21.53 54.80
N PHE A 14 -3.31 -22.54 54.90
CA PHE A 14 -3.75 -23.34 53.76
C PHE A 14 -4.58 -22.53 52.78
N ILE A 15 -5.48 -21.65 53.28
CA ILE A 15 -6.28 -20.74 52.44
C ILE A 15 -5.38 -19.71 51.73
N VAL A 16 -4.37 -19.17 52.42
CA VAL A 16 -3.39 -18.23 51.83
C VAL A 16 -2.52 -18.96 50.81
N ALA A 17 -2.13 -20.22 51.02
CA ALA A 17 -1.38 -21.00 50.04
C ALA A 17 -2.21 -21.36 48.81
N VAL A 18 -3.52 -21.65 49.00
CA VAL A 18 -4.42 -21.94 47.86
C VAL A 18 -4.82 -20.67 47.10
N LEU A 19 -4.97 -19.52 47.79
CA LEU A 19 -5.19 -18.21 47.15
C LEU A 19 -3.90 -17.63 46.54
N GLY A 20 -2.71 -18.09 47.00
CA GLY A 20 -1.40 -17.71 46.47
C GLY A 20 -1.01 -18.48 45.22
N ILE A 21 -1.80 -19.46 44.75
CA ILE A 21 -1.68 -19.97 43.39
C ILE A 21 -2.11 -18.81 42.48
N LYS A 22 -1.13 -17.97 42.11
CA LYS A 22 -1.30 -16.98 41.06
C LYS A 22 -1.92 -17.72 39.87
N PHE A 23 -3.16 -17.39 39.54
CA PHE A 23 -3.67 -17.52 38.22
C PHE A 23 -2.69 -16.70 37.37
N GLN A 24 -1.59 -17.32 36.89
CA GLN A 24 -0.92 -16.83 35.74
C GLN A 24 -1.96 -17.00 34.63
N PRO A 25 -2.47 -15.91 34.04
CA PRO A 25 -3.16 -16.06 32.79
C PRO A 25 -2.13 -16.77 31.89
N THR A 26 -2.38 -18.04 31.60
CA THR A 26 -1.74 -18.66 30.46
C THR A 26 -2.18 -17.77 29.29
N ASN A 27 -1.35 -16.80 28.93
CA ASN A 27 -1.34 -16.27 27.56
C ASN A 27 -1.03 -17.48 26.68
N ASN A 28 -2.05 -18.31 26.47
CA ASN A 28 -2.17 -19.12 25.29
C ASN A 28 -2.48 -18.13 24.14
N GLU A 29 -1.56 -17.23 23.85
CA GLU A 29 -1.28 -16.93 22.47
C GLU A 29 -0.93 -18.31 21.89
N ILE A 30 -1.93 -18.91 21.26
CA ILE A 30 -1.71 -20.05 20.37
C ILE A 30 -0.61 -19.55 19.47
N GLN A 31 0.61 -20.01 19.72
CA GLN A 31 1.77 -19.71 18.90
C GLN A 31 1.45 -20.39 17.56
N ARG A 32 0.65 -19.68 16.73
CA ARG A 32 0.32 -20.16 15.39
C ARG A 32 1.65 -20.33 14.69
N SER A 33 1.97 -21.54 14.28
CA SER A 33 3.16 -21.80 13.48
C SER A 33 3.22 -20.83 12.30
N ALA A 34 4.44 -20.43 11.91
CA ALA A 34 4.61 -19.57 10.74
C ALA A 34 3.97 -20.23 9.52
N PRO A 35 3.18 -19.49 8.73
CA PRO A 35 2.48 -20.05 7.58
C PRO A 35 3.48 -20.57 6.53
N GLN A 36 3.14 -21.70 5.91
CA GLN A 36 3.96 -22.34 4.88
C GLN A 36 3.32 -22.28 3.49
N LYS A 37 1.99 -22.07 3.44
CA LYS A 37 1.19 -21.99 2.21
C LYS A 37 0.40 -20.69 2.20
N ILE A 38 0.98 -19.64 1.63
CA ILE A 38 0.39 -18.31 1.59
C ILE A 38 -0.24 -18.07 0.21
N ILE A 39 -1.47 -17.59 0.19
CA ILE A 39 -2.10 -17.01 -1.01
C ILE A 39 -2.16 -15.50 -0.85
N SER A 40 -1.73 -14.78 -1.87
CA SER A 40 -1.77 -13.31 -1.93
C SER A 40 -2.82 -12.85 -2.92
N LEU A 41 -3.77 -12.01 -2.46
CA LEU A 41 -4.88 -11.54 -3.29
C LEU A 41 -4.73 -10.08 -3.75
N ALA A 42 -3.51 -9.54 -3.75
CA ALA A 42 -3.23 -8.22 -4.33
C ALA A 42 -1.74 -8.09 -4.73
N PRO A 43 -1.41 -7.31 -5.79
CA PRO A 43 -0.03 -7.05 -6.21
C PRO A 43 0.85 -6.48 -5.08
N SER A 44 0.39 -5.45 -4.37
CA SER A 44 1.13 -4.83 -3.26
C SER A 44 1.46 -5.78 -2.11
N ILE A 45 0.56 -6.72 -1.81
CA ILE A 45 0.75 -7.79 -0.83
C ILE A 45 1.80 -8.79 -1.33
N THR A 46 1.67 -9.21 -2.59
CA THR A 46 2.62 -10.13 -3.23
C THR A 46 4.03 -9.58 -3.16
N GLU A 47 4.22 -8.33 -3.58
CA GLU A 47 5.52 -7.66 -3.52
C GLU A 47 6.08 -7.58 -2.10
N THR A 48 5.22 -7.29 -1.12
CA THR A 48 5.61 -7.24 0.29
C THR A 48 6.09 -8.60 0.78
N ILE A 49 5.36 -9.69 0.47
CA ILE A 49 5.75 -11.05 0.86
C ILE A 49 7.12 -11.41 0.26
N PHE A 50 7.32 -11.10 -1.02
CA PHE A 50 8.59 -11.37 -1.68
C PHE A 50 9.74 -10.50 -1.13
N ALA A 51 9.49 -9.23 -0.84
CA ALA A 51 10.47 -8.33 -0.22
C ALA A 51 10.89 -8.78 1.20
N LEU A 52 10.03 -9.50 1.90
CA LEU A 52 10.34 -10.13 3.19
C LEU A 52 11.07 -11.48 3.06
N GLY A 53 11.40 -11.93 1.84
CA GLY A 53 12.08 -13.19 1.58
C GLY A 53 11.18 -14.43 1.66
N LEU A 54 9.86 -14.25 1.62
CA LEU A 54 8.85 -15.30 1.79
C LEU A 54 8.28 -15.83 0.47
N GLY A 55 8.89 -15.49 -0.67
CA GLY A 55 8.38 -15.88 -1.99
C GLY A 55 8.20 -17.40 -2.16
N ASN A 56 9.04 -18.21 -1.52
CA ASN A 56 8.93 -19.67 -1.53
C ASN A 56 7.73 -20.23 -0.74
N LYS A 57 7.04 -19.39 0.04
CA LYS A 57 5.81 -19.73 0.77
C LYS A 57 4.55 -19.35 -0.02
N VAL A 58 4.68 -18.55 -1.06
CA VAL A 58 3.54 -18.14 -1.89
C VAL A 58 3.20 -19.28 -2.84
N ILE A 59 1.98 -19.81 -2.70
CA ILE A 59 1.50 -20.94 -3.51
C ILE A 59 0.54 -20.52 -4.62
N ALA A 60 -0.05 -19.33 -4.52
CA ALA A 60 -0.89 -18.74 -5.56
C ALA A 60 -1.07 -17.22 -5.36
N VAL A 61 -1.44 -16.53 -6.45
CA VAL A 61 -1.66 -15.08 -6.49
C VAL A 61 -2.83 -14.74 -7.41
N THR A 62 -3.27 -13.46 -7.43
CA THR A 62 -4.27 -12.98 -8.40
C THR A 62 -3.68 -12.80 -9.81
N ASP A 63 -4.56 -12.67 -10.81
CA ASP A 63 -4.19 -12.49 -12.22
C ASP A 63 -3.29 -11.26 -12.46
N TYR A 64 -3.44 -10.22 -11.65
CA TYR A 64 -2.73 -8.95 -11.75
C TYR A 64 -1.37 -8.90 -11.02
N CYS A 65 -0.95 -10.01 -10.41
CA CYS A 65 0.36 -10.09 -9.76
C CYS A 65 1.40 -10.53 -10.80
N ASP A 66 2.30 -9.64 -11.15
CA ASP A 66 3.34 -9.83 -12.17
C ASP A 66 4.76 -9.57 -11.67
N PHE A 67 4.90 -8.93 -10.51
CA PHE A 67 6.19 -8.63 -9.89
C PHE A 67 6.34 -9.29 -8.50
N PRO A 68 7.55 -9.80 -8.19
CA PRO A 68 8.72 -10.00 -9.06
C PRO A 68 8.48 -11.11 -10.10
N SER A 69 9.36 -11.26 -11.10
CA SER A 69 9.17 -12.17 -12.24
C SER A 69 8.88 -13.64 -11.87
N GLN A 70 9.31 -14.09 -10.68
CA GLN A 70 9.02 -15.42 -10.15
C GLN A 70 7.51 -15.68 -9.99
N VAL A 71 6.71 -14.62 -9.80
CA VAL A 71 5.26 -14.68 -9.60
C VAL A 71 4.52 -15.17 -10.86
N LEU A 72 5.11 -14.94 -12.05
CA LEU A 72 4.51 -15.33 -13.33
C LEU A 72 4.30 -16.85 -13.45
N ASN A 73 5.07 -17.65 -12.71
CA ASN A 73 4.99 -19.11 -12.71
C ASN A 73 4.05 -19.66 -11.61
N LEU A 74 3.46 -18.81 -10.78
CA LEU A 74 2.56 -19.24 -9.72
C LEU A 74 1.14 -19.44 -10.23
N PRO A 75 0.38 -20.40 -9.66
CA PRO A 75 -1.03 -20.56 -9.90
C PRO A 75 -1.79 -19.25 -9.70
N LYS A 76 -2.76 -18.98 -10.59
CA LYS A 76 -3.64 -17.82 -10.48
C LYS A 76 -4.98 -18.23 -9.88
N VAL A 77 -5.48 -17.43 -8.94
CA VAL A 77 -6.75 -17.65 -8.23
C VAL A 77 -7.80 -16.58 -8.58
N GLY A 78 -7.79 -16.11 -9.82
CA GLY A 78 -8.74 -15.14 -10.33
C GLY A 78 -8.35 -13.69 -10.09
N GLY A 79 -9.29 -12.79 -10.34
CA GLY A 79 -9.06 -11.35 -10.27
C GLY A 79 -9.03 -10.79 -8.85
N PHE A 80 -8.63 -9.53 -8.75
CA PHE A 80 -8.56 -8.80 -7.48
C PHE A 80 -9.95 -8.62 -6.82
N ILE A 81 -10.98 -8.30 -7.62
CA ILE A 81 -12.35 -8.05 -7.09
C ILE A 81 -13.10 -9.35 -6.83
N ASN A 82 -12.93 -10.33 -7.72
CA ASN A 82 -13.65 -11.61 -7.69
C ASN A 82 -12.66 -12.78 -7.70
N PRO A 83 -11.98 -13.08 -6.59
CA PRO A 83 -11.11 -14.23 -6.50
C PRO A 83 -11.90 -15.53 -6.60
N ASN A 84 -11.30 -16.56 -7.18
CA ASN A 84 -11.90 -17.89 -7.30
C ASN A 84 -11.73 -18.65 -5.98
N LEU A 85 -12.79 -18.66 -5.17
CA LEU A 85 -12.79 -19.30 -3.85
C LEU A 85 -12.60 -20.83 -3.94
N GLU A 86 -13.12 -21.48 -4.98
CA GLU A 86 -12.95 -22.93 -5.18
C GLU A 86 -11.47 -23.27 -5.41
N ALA A 87 -10.78 -22.47 -6.24
CA ALA A 87 -9.34 -22.62 -6.46
C ALA A 87 -8.54 -22.38 -5.17
N ILE A 88 -8.91 -21.36 -4.37
CA ILE A 88 -8.28 -21.08 -3.08
C ILE A 88 -8.44 -22.27 -2.13
N VAL A 89 -9.65 -22.79 -1.97
CA VAL A 89 -9.93 -23.94 -1.10
C VAL A 89 -9.18 -25.20 -1.54
N ALA A 90 -9.13 -25.46 -2.85
CA ALA A 90 -8.43 -26.63 -3.40
C ALA A 90 -6.92 -26.62 -3.09
N LEU A 91 -6.31 -25.46 -2.98
CA LEU A 91 -4.89 -25.28 -2.65
C LEU A 91 -4.58 -25.50 -1.16
N GLN A 92 -5.60 -25.52 -0.30
CA GLN A 92 -5.47 -25.69 1.15
C GLN A 92 -4.43 -24.75 1.76
N PRO A 93 -4.58 -23.41 1.64
CA PRO A 93 -3.68 -22.45 2.23
C PRO A 93 -3.78 -22.47 3.76
N ASP A 94 -2.68 -22.15 4.43
CA ASP A 94 -2.68 -21.89 5.88
C ASP A 94 -2.72 -20.38 6.21
N LEU A 95 -2.63 -19.53 5.18
CA LEU A 95 -2.87 -18.09 5.28
C LEU A 95 -3.29 -17.51 3.92
N VAL A 96 -4.35 -16.72 3.90
CA VAL A 96 -4.70 -15.83 2.78
C VAL A 96 -4.53 -14.39 3.23
N ILE A 97 -3.80 -13.59 2.43
CA ILE A 97 -3.60 -12.16 2.70
C ILE A 97 -4.30 -11.35 1.62
N LEU A 98 -5.16 -10.41 2.03
CA LEU A 98 -5.96 -9.61 1.12
C LEU A 98 -6.21 -8.20 1.67
N LEU A 99 -6.72 -7.30 0.82
CA LEU A 99 -7.04 -5.95 1.26
C LEU A 99 -8.34 -5.93 2.07
N ALA A 100 -8.38 -5.09 3.10
CA ALA A 100 -9.49 -5.00 4.05
C ALA A 100 -10.81 -4.48 3.43
N ASN A 101 -10.75 -3.84 2.25
CA ASN A 101 -11.95 -3.44 1.51
C ASN A 101 -12.67 -4.61 0.81
N GLN A 102 -12.14 -5.83 0.86
CA GLN A 102 -12.72 -7.04 0.27
C GLN A 102 -13.56 -7.82 1.31
N GLN A 103 -14.44 -7.15 2.06
CA GLN A 103 -15.16 -7.72 3.20
C GLN A 103 -15.90 -9.01 2.86
N GLN A 104 -16.57 -9.08 1.71
CA GLN A 104 -17.29 -10.28 1.28
C GLN A 104 -16.37 -11.50 1.16
N THR A 105 -15.20 -11.32 0.56
CA THR A 105 -14.20 -12.40 0.43
C THR A 105 -13.65 -12.81 1.79
N ILE A 106 -13.41 -11.84 2.69
CA ILE A 106 -12.96 -12.10 4.07
C ILE A 106 -13.98 -12.99 4.78
N ASP A 107 -15.27 -12.62 4.76
CA ASP A 107 -16.33 -13.35 5.43
C ASP A 107 -16.48 -14.79 4.88
N GLN A 108 -16.37 -14.96 3.56
CA GLN A 108 -16.45 -16.28 2.92
C GLN A 108 -15.26 -17.18 3.31
N LEU A 109 -14.04 -16.65 3.31
CA LEU A 109 -12.86 -17.41 3.73
C LEU A 109 -12.93 -17.80 5.21
N GLN A 110 -13.41 -16.90 6.07
CA GLN A 110 -13.61 -17.19 7.50
C GLN A 110 -14.65 -18.26 7.74
N GLN A 111 -15.78 -18.27 7.00
CA GLN A 111 -16.79 -19.33 7.05
C GLN A 111 -16.22 -20.70 6.66
N LEU A 112 -15.23 -20.72 5.78
CA LEU A 112 -14.50 -21.92 5.37
C LEU A 112 -13.35 -22.28 6.33
N ASN A 113 -13.19 -21.57 7.46
CA ASN A 113 -12.13 -21.72 8.44
C ASN A 113 -10.71 -21.54 7.84
N ILE A 114 -10.58 -20.76 6.78
CA ILE A 114 -9.27 -20.39 6.19
C ILE A 114 -8.73 -19.19 6.95
N PRO A 115 -7.51 -19.26 7.50
CA PRO A 115 -6.90 -18.12 8.18
C PRO A 115 -6.67 -16.94 7.23
N VAL A 116 -7.12 -15.75 7.65
CA VAL A 116 -7.04 -14.52 6.87
C VAL A 116 -6.21 -13.47 7.62
N LEU A 117 -5.41 -12.71 6.87
CA LEU A 117 -4.84 -11.43 7.28
C LEU A 117 -5.36 -10.36 6.33
N SER A 118 -6.18 -9.45 6.83
CA SER A 118 -6.65 -8.28 6.08
C SER A 118 -5.76 -7.07 6.38
N VAL A 119 -5.37 -6.34 5.33
CA VAL A 119 -4.44 -5.20 5.42
C VAL A 119 -4.96 -4.00 4.62
N TYR A 120 -4.43 -2.82 4.92
CA TYR A 120 -4.74 -1.57 4.22
C TYR A 120 -3.51 -1.06 3.47
N THR A 121 -3.73 -0.39 2.35
CA THR A 121 -2.67 0.25 1.56
C THR A 121 -3.09 1.63 1.03
N THR A 122 -4.04 2.26 1.71
CA THR A 122 -4.64 3.52 1.27
C THR A 122 -3.67 4.68 1.45
N THR A 123 -2.97 4.75 2.58
CA THR A 123 -1.98 5.77 2.92
C THR A 123 -0.57 5.20 3.01
N LEU A 124 0.43 6.04 3.02
CA LEU A 124 1.82 5.60 3.28
C LEU A 124 1.98 4.95 4.67
N ALA A 125 1.22 5.41 5.65
CA ALA A 125 1.18 4.79 6.97
C ALA A 125 0.61 3.37 6.91
N ASP A 126 -0.47 3.15 6.16
CA ASP A 126 -1.07 1.82 5.94
C ASP A 126 -0.10 0.88 5.23
N ILE A 127 0.63 1.36 4.21
CA ILE A 127 1.65 0.56 3.52
C ILE A 127 2.72 0.08 4.50
N LYS A 128 3.23 0.97 5.35
CA LYS A 128 4.23 0.63 6.37
C LYS A 128 3.66 -0.36 7.40
N GLN A 129 2.43 -0.15 7.85
CA GLN A 129 1.76 -1.05 8.78
C GLN A 129 1.50 -2.43 8.14
N THR A 130 1.18 -2.49 6.86
CA THR A 130 1.01 -3.75 6.11
C THR A 130 2.30 -4.55 6.09
N ILE A 131 3.45 -3.92 5.81
CA ILE A 131 4.76 -4.56 5.84
C ILE A 131 5.03 -5.15 7.24
N ASP A 132 4.78 -4.39 8.31
CA ASP A 132 4.98 -4.84 9.68
C ASP A 132 4.03 -5.99 10.05
N SER A 133 2.73 -5.87 9.71
CA SER A 133 1.71 -6.88 10.00
C SER A 133 1.99 -8.21 9.31
N ILE A 134 2.44 -8.19 8.05
CA ILE A 134 2.86 -9.40 7.33
C ILE A 134 4.10 -10.00 8.01
N GLY A 135 5.10 -9.18 8.36
CA GLY A 135 6.28 -9.63 9.09
C GLY A 135 5.94 -10.30 10.42
N GLN A 136 5.05 -9.70 11.21
CA GLN A 136 4.59 -10.28 12.49
C GLN A 136 3.83 -11.58 12.26
N ARG A 137 2.85 -11.60 11.34
CA ARG A 137 2.00 -12.76 11.08
C ARG A 137 2.77 -13.97 10.56
N THR A 138 3.88 -13.72 9.85
CA THR A 138 4.74 -14.73 9.24
C THR A 138 6.00 -15.05 10.06
N GLN A 139 6.20 -14.41 11.21
CA GLN A 139 7.39 -14.53 12.07
C GLN A 139 8.68 -14.02 11.38
N HIS A 140 8.56 -12.96 10.55
CA HIS A 140 9.67 -12.31 9.85
C HIS A 140 9.81 -10.84 10.28
N GLN A 141 9.69 -10.56 11.60
CA GLN A 141 9.74 -9.20 12.17
C GLN A 141 11.08 -8.49 11.86
N GLN A 142 12.18 -9.23 11.92
CA GLN A 142 13.49 -8.63 11.63
C GLN A 142 13.56 -8.13 10.19
N GLN A 143 13.07 -8.92 9.22
CA GLN A 143 13.06 -8.55 7.81
C GLN A 143 12.12 -7.37 7.55
N SER A 144 10.94 -7.34 8.18
CA SER A 144 10.03 -6.20 8.04
C SER A 144 10.62 -4.92 8.62
N GLN A 145 11.29 -4.98 9.76
CA GLN A 145 11.96 -3.81 10.35
C GLN A 145 13.13 -3.32 9.49
N GLN A 146 13.91 -4.22 8.90
CA GLN A 146 14.98 -3.86 7.96
C GLN A 146 14.42 -3.16 6.71
N LEU A 147 13.35 -3.71 6.12
CA LEU A 147 12.69 -3.13 4.96
C LEU A 147 12.11 -1.74 5.28
N LEU A 148 11.40 -1.59 6.41
CA LEU A 148 10.87 -0.33 6.87
C LEU A 148 11.96 0.71 7.15
N THR A 149 13.09 0.29 7.72
CA THR A 149 14.25 1.15 7.93
C THR A 149 14.77 1.69 6.60
N THR A 150 14.94 0.83 5.60
CA THR A 150 15.38 1.23 4.26
C THR A 150 14.41 2.22 3.61
N ILE A 151 13.10 1.92 3.66
CA ILE A 151 12.06 2.81 3.11
C ILE A 151 12.11 4.17 3.82
N ASN A 152 12.17 4.19 5.16
CA ASN A 152 12.19 5.43 5.92
C ASN A 152 13.46 6.27 5.66
N GLN A 153 14.62 5.63 5.51
CA GLN A 153 15.86 6.31 5.17
C GLN A 153 15.77 7.00 3.80
N LYS A 154 15.21 6.31 2.79
CA LYS A 154 14.98 6.89 1.46
C LYS A 154 14.00 8.06 1.50
N ILE A 155 12.90 7.92 2.26
CA ILE A 155 11.94 9.01 2.44
C ILE A 155 12.59 10.22 3.08
N MET A 156 13.29 10.05 4.20
CA MET A 156 13.96 11.15 4.90
C MET A 156 15.02 11.84 4.02
N TRP A 157 15.75 11.06 3.25
CA TRP A 157 16.73 11.61 2.32
C TRP A 157 16.06 12.52 1.27
N ILE A 158 14.96 12.06 0.63
CA ILE A 158 14.22 12.85 -0.36
C ILE A 158 13.65 14.13 0.27
N GLU A 159 13.00 14.02 1.44
CA GLU A 159 12.47 15.19 2.17
C GLU A 159 13.57 16.23 2.46
N GLN A 160 14.78 15.79 2.81
CA GLN A 160 15.90 16.67 3.05
C GLN A 160 16.32 17.43 1.79
N GLN A 161 16.35 16.74 0.62
CA GLN A 161 16.74 17.39 -0.63
C GLN A 161 15.76 18.48 -1.06
N VAL A 162 14.45 18.26 -0.85
CA VAL A 162 13.41 19.21 -1.26
C VAL A 162 13.06 20.24 -0.18
N SER A 163 13.71 20.16 0.99
CA SER A 163 13.47 21.06 2.12
C SER A 163 13.80 22.51 1.76
N GLY A 164 12.84 23.40 2.05
CA GLY A 164 13.01 24.84 1.78
C GLY A 164 12.78 25.26 0.33
N LEU A 165 12.50 24.33 -0.58
CA LEU A 165 12.12 24.65 -1.95
C LEU A 165 10.67 25.14 -2.04
N THR A 166 10.35 25.85 -3.12
CA THR A 166 8.98 26.25 -3.43
C THR A 166 8.12 25.00 -3.69
N ARG A 167 6.95 24.94 -3.09
CA ARG A 167 6.03 23.79 -3.21
C ARG A 167 4.97 24.05 -4.28
N PRO A 168 5.12 23.55 -5.52
CA PRO A 168 4.14 23.77 -6.57
C PRO A 168 2.85 22.97 -6.30
N ARG A 169 1.73 23.44 -6.89
CA ARG A 169 0.49 22.67 -6.92
C ARG A 169 0.59 21.53 -7.92
N VAL A 170 0.52 20.29 -7.41
CA VAL A 170 0.66 19.06 -8.17
C VAL A 170 -0.68 18.35 -8.28
N MET A 171 -1.05 17.92 -9.47
CA MET A 171 -2.20 17.06 -9.71
C MET A 171 -1.71 15.70 -10.22
N ILE A 172 -2.06 14.63 -9.49
CA ILE A 172 -1.86 13.25 -9.97
C ILE A 172 -3.14 12.80 -10.63
N THR A 173 -3.02 12.21 -11.81
CA THR A 173 -4.15 11.57 -12.50
C THR A 173 -3.96 10.06 -12.58
N MET A 174 -5.05 9.30 -12.45
CA MET A 174 -5.05 7.84 -12.39
C MET A 174 -5.94 7.22 -13.48
N GLY A 175 -6.03 7.88 -14.60
CA GLY A 175 -6.80 7.45 -15.76
C GLY A 175 -7.80 8.47 -16.23
N HIS A 176 -7.97 8.49 -17.53
CA HIS A 176 -8.94 9.28 -18.26
C HIS A 176 -9.30 8.57 -19.55
N SER A 177 -10.40 8.96 -20.20
CA SER A 177 -10.87 8.35 -21.44
C SER A 177 -9.90 8.61 -22.59
N ILE A 178 -9.19 7.57 -23.03
CA ILE A 178 -8.36 7.61 -24.25
C ILE A 178 -9.23 7.28 -25.45
N GLY A 179 -8.98 7.98 -26.58
CA GLY A 179 -9.70 7.74 -27.84
C GLY A 179 -10.93 8.58 -28.06
N SER A 180 -11.36 9.41 -27.12
CA SER A 180 -12.31 10.50 -27.36
C SER A 180 -11.57 11.77 -27.82
N GLU A 181 -12.23 12.59 -28.68
CA GLU A 181 -11.66 13.88 -29.13
C GLU A 181 -11.38 14.83 -27.93
N HIS A 182 -12.10 14.65 -26.85
CA HIS A 182 -11.99 15.46 -25.62
C HIS A 182 -11.84 14.57 -24.39
N MET A 183 -10.98 14.98 -23.49
CA MET A 183 -10.81 14.37 -22.18
C MET A 183 -12.11 14.48 -21.38
N LYS A 184 -12.58 13.37 -20.80
CA LYS A 184 -13.79 13.31 -19.97
C LYS A 184 -13.47 12.57 -18.69
N ASN A 185 -14.03 13.06 -17.57
CA ASN A 185 -13.94 12.35 -16.28
C ASN A 185 -12.52 11.90 -15.93
N VAL A 186 -11.68 12.86 -15.59
CA VAL A 186 -10.31 12.59 -15.14
C VAL A 186 -10.37 12.21 -13.67
N PHE A 187 -9.92 11.01 -13.34
CA PHE A 187 -9.77 10.57 -11.95
C PHE A 187 -8.45 11.09 -11.41
N ILE A 188 -8.48 11.73 -10.24
CA ILE A 188 -7.31 12.32 -9.63
C ILE A 188 -7.11 11.83 -8.20
N ALA A 189 -5.88 11.97 -7.68
CA ALA A 189 -5.57 11.71 -6.29
C ALA A 189 -6.20 12.77 -5.38
N GLY A 190 -6.98 12.33 -4.39
CA GLY A 190 -7.54 13.18 -3.34
C GLY A 190 -6.57 13.42 -2.19
N GLN A 191 -7.12 13.79 -1.00
CA GLN A 191 -6.31 14.14 0.16
C GLN A 191 -5.96 12.94 1.05
N ASN A 192 -6.71 11.84 0.97
CA ASN A 192 -6.60 10.71 1.91
C ASN A 192 -6.10 9.46 1.19
N ASP A 193 -5.05 9.60 0.37
CA ASP A 193 -4.40 8.47 -0.26
C ASP A 193 -2.87 8.61 -0.23
N PHE A 194 -2.16 7.53 -0.58
CA PHE A 194 -0.70 7.53 -0.56
C PHE A 194 -0.07 8.48 -1.58
N TYR A 195 -0.75 8.82 -2.67
CA TYR A 195 -0.24 9.81 -3.62
C TYR A 195 -0.15 11.20 -2.99
N ASN A 196 -1.15 11.56 -2.17
CA ASN A 196 -1.12 12.82 -1.42
C ASN A 196 0.06 12.87 -0.45
N ASP A 197 0.33 11.75 0.24
CA ASP A 197 1.50 11.63 1.11
C ASP A 197 2.79 11.82 0.29
N LEU A 198 2.90 11.15 -0.88
CA LEU A 198 4.06 11.26 -1.75
C LEU A 198 4.25 12.66 -2.34
N ILE A 199 3.18 13.33 -2.78
CA ILE A 199 3.24 14.74 -3.22
C ILE A 199 3.85 15.60 -2.11
N THR A 200 3.37 15.43 -0.89
CA THR A 200 3.81 16.21 0.27
C THR A 200 5.28 15.98 0.60
N LEU A 201 5.71 14.73 0.65
CA LEU A 201 7.09 14.30 0.91
C LEU A 201 8.04 14.70 -0.23
N ALA A 202 7.55 14.72 -1.46
CA ALA A 202 8.29 15.17 -2.64
C ALA A 202 8.39 16.70 -2.78
N GLY A 203 7.92 17.47 -1.78
CA GLY A 203 8.00 18.92 -1.79
C GLY A 203 6.93 19.63 -2.64
N GLY A 204 5.85 18.96 -2.98
CA GLY A 204 4.67 19.53 -3.64
C GLY A 204 3.51 19.84 -2.69
N ASN A 205 2.46 20.44 -3.23
CA ASN A 205 1.14 20.55 -2.60
C ASN A 205 0.12 19.93 -3.54
N ASN A 206 -0.74 19.02 -3.04
CA ASN A 206 -1.82 18.49 -3.86
C ASN A 206 -2.71 19.65 -4.33
N ALA A 207 -2.97 19.74 -5.63
CA ALA A 207 -3.82 20.78 -6.19
C ALA A 207 -5.28 20.65 -5.73
N TYR A 208 -5.73 19.41 -5.47
CA TYR A 208 -7.08 19.13 -4.96
C TYR A 208 -7.07 19.13 -3.42
N GLN A 209 -7.90 19.98 -2.80
CA GLN A 209 -7.87 20.23 -1.35
C GLN A 209 -9.09 19.69 -0.60
N ASP A 210 -10.13 19.19 -1.30
CA ASP A 210 -11.30 18.61 -0.64
C ASP A 210 -10.95 17.22 -0.07
N SER A 211 -11.20 17.04 1.22
CA SER A 211 -10.92 15.80 1.94
C SER A 211 -12.08 14.78 1.95
N GLN A 212 -13.20 15.10 1.30
CA GLN A 212 -14.38 14.25 1.33
C GLN A 212 -14.28 13.04 0.39
N ILE A 213 -13.49 13.14 -0.68
CA ILE A 213 -13.41 12.12 -1.72
C ILE A 213 -11.94 11.72 -1.92
N ASN A 214 -11.64 10.43 -1.77
CA ASN A 214 -10.27 9.92 -1.95
C ASN A 214 -9.84 9.92 -3.43
N VAL A 215 -10.76 9.59 -4.34
CA VAL A 215 -10.52 9.54 -5.79
C VAL A 215 -11.60 10.35 -6.48
N PRO A 216 -11.48 11.68 -6.51
CA PRO A 216 -12.46 12.53 -7.20
C PRO A 216 -12.34 12.39 -8.73
N SER A 217 -13.50 12.52 -9.40
CA SER A 217 -13.59 12.62 -10.86
C SER A 217 -13.86 14.05 -11.24
N LEU A 218 -13.00 14.66 -12.03
CA LEU A 218 -13.10 16.06 -12.44
C LEU A 218 -13.48 16.21 -13.92
N SER A 219 -14.30 17.22 -14.19
CA SER A 219 -14.47 17.75 -15.55
C SER A 219 -13.28 18.65 -15.95
N ILE A 220 -13.20 19.00 -17.22
CA ILE A 220 -12.18 19.96 -17.70
C ILE A 220 -12.28 21.30 -16.97
N GLU A 221 -13.48 21.78 -16.69
CA GLU A 221 -13.71 23.03 -15.95
C GLU A 221 -13.17 22.92 -14.52
N GLY A 222 -13.36 21.78 -13.86
CA GLY A 222 -12.78 21.52 -12.54
C GLY A 222 -11.25 21.56 -12.58
N ILE A 223 -10.64 20.97 -13.59
CA ILE A 223 -9.17 20.99 -13.77
C ILE A 223 -8.67 22.42 -14.03
N LEU A 224 -9.39 23.19 -14.86
CA LEU A 224 -9.06 24.60 -15.10
C LEU A 224 -9.15 25.45 -13.82
N GLN A 225 -10.12 25.17 -12.94
CA GLN A 225 -10.25 25.86 -11.65
C GLN A 225 -9.10 25.49 -10.69
N LEU A 226 -8.68 24.24 -10.66
CA LEU A 226 -7.53 23.80 -9.86
C LEU A 226 -6.23 24.46 -10.33
N ASN A 227 -6.10 24.69 -11.62
CA ASN A 227 -4.93 25.25 -12.28
C ASN A 227 -3.61 24.66 -11.73
N PRO A 228 -3.36 23.33 -11.88
CA PRO A 228 -2.15 22.71 -11.38
C PRO A 228 -0.90 23.29 -12.08
N GLN A 229 0.20 23.38 -11.34
CA GLN A 229 1.51 23.80 -11.84
C GLN A 229 2.35 22.63 -12.36
N VAL A 230 2.02 21.40 -11.90
CA VAL A 230 2.59 20.14 -12.36
C VAL A 230 1.46 19.13 -12.50
N ILE A 231 1.43 18.42 -13.61
CA ILE A 231 0.55 17.28 -13.82
C ILE A 231 1.43 16.03 -13.94
N ILE A 232 1.14 15.02 -13.13
CA ILE A 232 1.72 13.69 -13.26
C ILE A 232 0.59 12.71 -13.58
N ASP A 233 0.63 12.19 -14.80
CA ASP A 233 -0.37 11.26 -15.33
C ASP A 233 0.16 9.84 -15.22
N ILE A 234 -0.49 9.03 -14.35
CA ILE A 234 -0.10 7.65 -14.10
C ILE A 234 -0.82 6.76 -15.09
N PHE A 235 -0.04 6.14 -15.98
CA PHE A 235 -0.55 5.40 -17.10
C PHE A 235 0.21 4.07 -17.33
N PRO A 236 0.14 3.10 -16.39
CA PRO A 236 0.91 1.86 -16.44
C PRO A 236 0.54 0.95 -17.63
N GLU A 237 -0.68 1.07 -18.15
CA GLU A 237 -1.17 0.25 -19.28
C GLU A 237 -0.59 0.66 -20.65
N ALA A 238 0.21 1.73 -20.72
CA ALA A 238 0.84 2.16 -21.95
C ALA A 238 1.71 1.05 -22.58
N ASN A 239 2.28 0.19 -21.75
CA ASN A 239 3.11 -0.93 -22.18
C ASN A 239 2.30 -2.08 -22.81
N ASP A 240 1.04 -2.31 -22.37
CA ASP A 240 0.25 -3.48 -22.77
C ASP A 240 -0.67 -3.22 -23.98
N HIS A 241 -1.10 -1.98 -24.20
CA HIS A 241 -2.16 -1.66 -25.16
C HIS A 241 -1.75 -0.71 -26.29
N HIS A 242 -0.45 -0.47 -26.53
CA HIS A 242 0.01 0.52 -27.52
C HIS A 242 -0.70 1.87 -27.39
N ALA A 243 -1.05 2.26 -26.17
CA ALA A 243 -1.67 3.55 -25.91
C ALA A 243 -0.75 4.63 -26.50
N ASN A 244 -1.31 5.45 -27.34
CA ASN A 244 -0.55 6.49 -27.99
C ASN A 244 -0.30 7.62 -26.99
N LEU A 245 0.82 7.55 -26.25
CA LEU A 245 1.23 8.59 -25.29
C LEU A 245 1.22 9.98 -25.92
N ASN A 246 1.52 10.09 -27.22
CA ASN A 246 1.41 11.35 -27.95
C ASN A 246 -0.05 11.84 -28.00
N GLN A 247 -1.03 10.95 -28.01
CA GLN A 247 -2.44 11.33 -27.95
C GLN A 247 -2.81 11.84 -26.56
N VAL A 248 -2.33 11.17 -25.49
CA VAL A 248 -2.50 11.62 -24.11
C VAL A 248 -1.91 13.02 -23.92
N LEU A 249 -0.66 13.23 -24.31
CA LEU A 249 -0.01 14.53 -24.24
C LEU A 249 -0.76 15.60 -25.08
N LYS A 250 -1.24 15.24 -26.27
CA LYS A 250 -2.03 16.14 -27.11
C LYS A 250 -3.33 16.58 -26.45
N GLN A 251 -4.00 15.67 -25.72
CA GLN A 251 -5.20 15.99 -24.96
C GLN A 251 -4.89 16.99 -23.85
N TRP A 252 -3.81 16.80 -23.10
CA TRP A 252 -3.36 17.76 -22.09
C TRP A 252 -2.98 19.11 -22.68
N HIS A 253 -2.22 19.12 -23.77
CA HIS A 253 -1.80 20.36 -24.44
C HIS A 253 -2.97 21.17 -25.03
N ALA A 254 -4.15 20.57 -25.21
CA ALA A 254 -5.34 21.31 -25.60
C ALA A 254 -5.84 22.27 -24.49
N LEU A 255 -5.47 22.03 -23.22
CA LEU A 255 -5.86 22.83 -22.05
C LEU A 255 -4.89 24.00 -21.82
N LYS A 256 -4.74 24.90 -22.81
CA LYS A 256 -3.70 25.95 -22.89
C LYS A 256 -3.64 26.94 -21.73
N TYR A 257 -4.70 27.01 -20.90
CA TYR A 257 -4.80 27.99 -19.80
C TYR A 257 -4.30 27.43 -18.46
N ILE A 258 -3.85 26.17 -18.40
CA ILE A 258 -3.31 25.54 -17.20
C ILE A 258 -1.82 25.85 -17.09
N ASP A 259 -1.33 26.24 -15.91
CA ASP A 259 0.07 26.54 -15.64
C ASP A 259 0.98 25.37 -16.08
N ALA A 260 0.62 24.11 -15.73
CA ALA A 260 1.39 22.94 -16.11
C ALA A 260 1.56 22.78 -17.63
N VAL A 261 0.56 23.19 -18.41
CA VAL A 261 0.63 23.17 -19.88
C VAL A 261 1.52 24.30 -20.39
N GLN A 262 1.36 25.52 -19.85
CA GLN A 262 2.12 26.71 -20.27
C GLN A 262 3.63 26.55 -20.00
N TYR A 263 3.98 25.91 -18.88
CA TYR A 263 5.37 25.69 -18.47
C TYR A 263 5.93 24.32 -18.85
N ASN A 264 5.19 23.53 -19.68
CA ASN A 264 5.56 22.19 -20.15
C ASN A 264 5.91 21.23 -18.99
N ARG A 265 5.07 21.24 -17.93
CA ARG A 265 5.24 20.43 -16.73
C ARG A 265 4.17 19.32 -16.63
N ILE A 266 4.01 18.59 -17.73
CA ILE A 266 3.15 17.41 -17.83
C ILE A 266 4.04 16.19 -17.99
N HIS A 267 3.92 15.27 -17.09
CA HIS A 267 4.75 14.06 -17.03
C HIS A 267 3.87 12.82 -17.03
N ILE A 268 4.27 11.80 -17.76
CA ILE A 268 3.58 10.49 -17.79
C ILE A 268 4.48 9.49 -17.07
N ILE A 269 3.89 8.69 -16.18
CA ILE A 269 4.55 7.59 -15.48
C ILE A 269 3.91 6.28 -15.95
N GLU A 270 4.74 5.43 -16.59
CA GLU A 270 4.33 4.14 -17.17
C GLU A 270 4.71 2.94 -16.28
N GLN A 271 5.49 3.17 -15.23
CA GLN A 271 5.99 2.11 -14.36
C GLN A 271 4.87 1.45 -13.55
N ASP A 272 4.85 0.13 -13.50
CA ASP A 272 3.89 -0.71 -12.78
C ASP A 272 3.78 -0.39 -11.28
N TYR A 273 4.92 -0.04 -10.63
CA TYR A 273 4.92 0.32 -9.22
C TYR A 273 4.15 1.62 -8.93
N ALA A 274 3.85 2.42 -9.95
CA ALA A 274 3.10 3.66 -9.74
C ALA A 274 1.66 3.42 -9.26
N THR A 275 1.07 2.28 -9.59
CA THR A 275 -0.29 1.87 -9.14
C THR A 275 -0.26 0.78 -8.07
N THR A 276 0.92 0.39 -7.60
CA THR A 276 1.08 -0.68 -6.62
C THR A 276 1.57 -0.11 -5.28
N PRO A 277 0.65 0.23 -4.34
CA PRO A 277 1.02 0.79 -3.04
C PRO A 277 1.66 -0.28 -2.13
N GLY A 278 2.96 -0.48 -2.32
CA GLY A 278 3.74 -1.55 -1.69
C GLY A 278 5.17 -1.13 -1.35
N PRO A 279 6.09 -2.08 -1.19
CA PRO A 279 7.46 -1.80 -0.73
C PRO A 279 8.26 -0.94 -1.70
N ARG A 280 7.86 -0.83 -2.98
CA ARG A 280 8.51 0.02 -4.00
C ARG A 280 8.04 1.48 -3.96
N VAL A 281 7.21 1.87 -2.99
CA VAL A 281 6.65 3.23 -2.86
C VAL A 281 7.71 4.34 -2.84
N PHE A 282 8.91 4.06 -2.33
CA PHE A 282 10.00 5.03 -2.33
C PHE A 282 10.56 5.34 -3.72
N LEU A 283 10.46 4.41 -4.69
CA LEU A 283 10.84 4.66 -6.08
C LEU A 283 9.89 5.69 -6.72
N LEU A 284 8.60 5.55 -6.45
CA LEU A 284 7.60 6.51 -6.91
C LEU A 284 7.80 7.88 -6.25
N LEU A 285 8.11 7.90 -4.95
CA LEU A 285 8.43 9.14 -4.23
C LEU A 285 9.65 9.86 -4.86
N GLU A 286 10.73 9.13 -5.14
CA GLU A 286 11.90 9.70 -5.80
C GLU A 286 11.54 10.24 -7.19
N GLN A 287 10.77 9.51 -7.97
CA GLN A 287 10.32 9.95 -9.29
C GLN A 287 9.46 11.21 -9.18
N PHE A 288 8.54 11.29 -8.21
CA PHE A 288 7.75 12.51 -7.96
C PHE A 288 8.66 13.69 -7.61
N ALA A 289 9.62 13.49 -6.71
CA ALA A 289 10.54 14.57 -6.32
C ALA A 289 11.35 15.11 -7.51
N ARG A 290 11.86 14.24 -8.37
CA ARG A 290 12.57 14.61 -9.62
C ARG A 290 11.67 15.40 -10.58
N LEU A 291 10.40 15.02 -10.73
CA LEU A 291 9.44 15.69 -11.61
C LEU A 291 8.92 17.01 -11.02
N ILE A 292 8.79 17.10 -9.70
CA ILE A 292 8.33 18.29 -8.99
C ILE A 292 9.46 19.33 -8.87
N HIS A 293 10.71 18.90 -8.73
CA HIS A 293 11.88 19.74 -8.54
C HIS A 293 12.99 19.43 -9.57
N PRO A 294 12.74 19.73 -10.87
CA PRO A 294 13.72 19.50 -11.93
C PRO A 294 14.92 20.47 -11.84
N GLU A 295 14.86 21.50 -10.99
CA GLU A 295 15.94 22.43 -10.72
C GLU A 295 17.10 21.82 -9.92
N LEU A 296 16.86 20.66 -9.23
CA LEU A 296 17.91 19.94 -8.52
C LEU A 296 18.67 19.01 -9.47
N ASP A 297 19.98 18.97 -9.31
CA ASP A 297 20.83 17.98 -9.99
C ASP A 297 20.77 16.64 -9.25
N TRP A 298 19.66 15.93 -9.43
CA TRP A 298 19.36 14.66 -8.75
C TRP A 298 20.42 13.58 -8.99
N ASP A 299 21.12 13.62 -10.12
CA ASP A 299 22.12 12.60 -10.47
C ASP A 299 23.44 12.83 -9.72
N SER A 300 23.69 14.05 -9.26
CA SER A 300 24.82 14.37 -8.38
C SER A 300 24.52 14.07 -6.89
N LEU A 301 23.23 13.93 -6.51
CA LEU A 301 22.78 13.64 -5.15
C LEU A 301 22.81 12.13 -4.94
N THR A 302 23.69 11.67 -4.06
CA THR A 302 23.72 10.24 -3.64
C THR A 302 23.11 10.07 -2.26
N PRO A 303 22.26 9.05 -2.04
CA PRO A 303 21.70 8.75 -0.71
C PRO A 303 22.75 8.16 0.24
#